data_ad9f612215ea199110ab6c98efe65747
#
_entry.id   ad9f612215ea199110ab6c98efe65747
#
_cell.length_a   1.000
_cell.length_b   1.000
_cell.length_c   1.000
_cell.angle_alpha   90.00
_cell.angle_beta   90.00
_cell.angle_gamma   90.00
#
_symmetry.space_group_name_H-M   'P 1'
#
loop_
_entity.id
_entity.type
_entity.pdbx_description
1 polymer ?
#
loop_
_entity_poly.entity_id
_entity_poly.type
_entity_poly.pdbx_seq_one_letter_code
_entity_poly.pdbx_strand_id
1 'polypeptide(L)'
;MSKPIVKKVCPIVSRCSNATPEILMFRHPLAGIQLVKGTVEPLESPADAARRELFEESGLDTKQPLFFIGKNTRMVCGQIWYFYHLDLLCTRNQWSHFAPDDGGIELQFYWHALLTPPPPDCGALYARVLNYARPQLLTRLQL
;
A
#
# COMPACT_ATOMS: atom_id res chain seq x y z
N MET A 1 -21.60 -20.66 13.10
CA MET A 1 -20.30 -20.09 13.49
C MET A 1 -19.90 -19.01 12.53
N SER A 2 -19.48 -17.88 13.07
CA SER A 2 -18.96 -16.80 12.24
C SER A 2 -17.58 -17.17 11.68
N LYS A 3 -17.29 -16.74 10.45
CA LYS A 3 -15.96 -16.91 9.87
C LYS A 3 -14.96 -16.00 10.62
N PRO A 4 -13.70 -16.44 10.79
CA PRO A 4 -12.70 -15.59 11.40
C PRO A 4 -12.53 -14.31 10.58
N ILE A 5 -12.34 -13.19 11.27
CA ILE A 5 -12.05 -11.92 10.61
C ILE A 5 -10.60 -11.94 10.14
N VAL A 6 -10.39 -11.65 8.87
CA VAL A 6 -9.06 -11.55 8.28
C VAL A 6 -8.57 -10.11 8.46
N LYS A 7 -7.35 -9.96 8.97
CA LYS A 7 -6.73 -8.66 9.14
C LYS A 7 -5.75 -8.41 7.99
N LYS A 8 -5.96 -7.32 7.26
CA LYS A 8 -5.10 -6.88 6.17
C LYS A 8 -4.34 -5.64 6.57
N VAL A 9 -3.15 -5.46 6.01
CA VAL A 9 -2.36 -4.26 6.16
C VAL A 9 -2.09 -3.66 4.79
N CYS A 10 -2.08 -2.34 4.74
CA CYS A 10 -1.77 -1.60 3.52
C CYS A 10 -0.80 -0.47 3.87
N PRO A 11 0.52 -0.70 3.71
CA PRO A 11 1.50 0.36 3.89
C PRO A 11 1.55 1.24 2.65
N ILE A 12 1.23 2.52 2.83
CA ILE A 12 1.26 3.49 1.74
C ILE A 12 2.53 4.30 1.86
N VAL A 13 3.38 4.19 0.85
CA VAL A 13 4.66 4.90 0.78
C VAL A 13 4.46 6.15 -0.05
N SER A 14 4.85 7.30 0.49
CA SER A 14 4.84 8.56 -0.25
C SER A 14 6.25 9.10 -0.46
N ARG A 15 6.37 9.95 -1.47
CA ARG A 15 7.54 10.82 -1.68
C ARG A 15 7.06 12.15 -2.26
N CYS A 16 7.85 13.20 -2.09
CA CYS A 16 7.62 14.46 -2.79
C CYS A 16 8.64 14.61 -3.91
N SER A 17 8.14 14.79 -5.14
CA SER A 17 8.96 15.06 -6.31
C SER A 17 8.56 16.41 -6.86
N ASN A 18 9.50 17.40 -6.83
CA ASN A 18 9.22 18.77 -7.25
C ASN A 18 7.96 19.35 -6.57
N ALA A 19 7.87 19.19 -5.24
CA ALA A 19 6.74 19.62 -4.42
C ALA A 19 5.41 18.92 -4.75
N THR A 20 5.42 17.86 -5.54
CA THR A 20 4.25 17.07 -5.88
C THR A 20 4.26 15.77 -5.07
N PRO A 21 3.24 15.51 -4.24
CA PRO A 21 3.16 14.26 -3.50
C PRO A 21 2.82 13.10 -4.42
N GLU A 22 3.58 12.03 -4.28
CA GLU A 22 3.38 10.81 -5.03
C GLU A 22 3.31 9.62 -4.08
N ILE A 23 2.57 8.60 -4.46
CA ILE A 23 2.47 7.35 -3.70
C ILE A 23 2.91 6.18 -4.56
N LEU A 24 3.50 5.19 -3.89
CA LEU A 24 4.01 4.00 -4.54
C LEU A 24 2.88 3.06 -4.91
N MET A 25 2.82 2.69 -6.17
CA MET A 25 1.90 1.69 -6.70
C MET A 25 2.67 0.71 -7.57
N PHE A 26 2.03 -0.39 -7.94
CA PHE A 26 2.66 -1.33 -8.84
C PHE A 26 1.64 -1.91 -9.83
N ARG A 27 2.16 -2.36 -10.96
CA ARG A 27 1.38 -3.12 -11.93
C ARG A 27 1.64 -4.60 -11.73
N HIS A 28 0.57 -5.32 -11.43
CA HIS A 28 0.56 -6.78 -11.38
C HIS A 28 0.31 -7.29 -12.80
N PRO A 29 1.05 -8.29 -13.29
CA PRO A 29 0.92 -8.73 -14.69
C PRO A 29 -0.48 -9.25 -15.06
N LEU A 30 -1.24 -9.72 -14.07
CA LEU A 30 -2.57 -10.30 -14.30
C LEU A 30 -3.71 -9.50 -13.68
N ALA A 31 -3.43 -8.71 -12.65
CA ALA A 31 -4.48 -8.11 -11.83
C ALA A 31 -4.54 -6.58 -11.86
N GLY A 32 -3.71 -5.94 -12.69
CA GLY A 32 -3.74 -4.49 -12.85
C GLY A 32 -2.96 -3.75 -11.78
N ILE A 33 -3.27 -2.46 -11.60
CA ILE A 33 -2.53 -1.58 -10.72
C ILE A 33 -3.07 -1.70 -9.30
N GLN A 34 -2.14 -1.84 -8.35
CA GLN A 34 -2.44 -2.10 -6.94
C GLN A 34 -1.52 -1.32 -6.01
N LEU A 35 -1.93 -1.24 -4.76
CA LEU A 35 -1.06 -0.85 -3.64
C LEU A 35 -0.54 -2.10 -2.94
N VAL A 36 0.59 -1.98 -2.25
CA VAL A 36 1.09 -3.06 -1.41
C VAL A 36 0.06 -3.38 -0.33
N LYS A 37 -0.27 -4.64 -0.16
CA LYS A 37 -1.13 -5.12 0.90
C LYS A 37 -0.79 -6.57 1.23
N GLY A 38 -1.18 -6.99 2.41
CA GLY A 38 -1.04 -8.38 2.77
C GLY A 38 -1.80 -8.74 4.04
N THR A 39 -1.70 -9.99 4.42
CA THR A 39 -2.43 -10.51 5.59
C THR A 39 -1.52 -10.49 6.82
N VAL A 40 -2.08 -10.06 7.94
CA VAL A 40 -1.40 -10.15 9.24
C VAL A 40 -1.35 -11.61 9.64
N GLU A 41 -0.14 -12.10 9.94
CA GLU A 41 0.07 -13.48 10.38
C GLU A 41 -0.24 -13.64 11.86
N PRO A 42 -0.50 -14.87 12.32
CA PRO A 42 -0.70 -15.11 13.76
C PRO A 42 0.49 -14.59 14.57
N LEU A 43 0.20 -13.92 15.70
CA LEU A 43 1.18 -13.35 16.62
C LEU A 43 2.02 -12.19 16.05
N GLU A 44 1.69 -11.74 14.87
CA GLU A 44 2.33 -10.58 14.23
C GLU A 44 1.49 -9.33 14.49
N SER A 45 2.15 -8.20 14.82
CA SER A 45 1.44 -6.92 14.90
C SER A 45 1.11 -6.42 13.49
N PRO A 46 0.05 -5.62 13.32
CA PRO A 46 -0.23 -5.01 12.02
C PRO A 46 0.94 -4.16 11.49
N ALA A 47 1.64 -3.43 12.35
CA ALA A 47 2.78 -2.62 11.91
C ALA A 47 3.92 -3.50 11.38
N ASP A 48 4.22 -4.60 12.06
CA ASP A 48 5.26 -5.54 11.60
C ASP A 48 4.84 -6.21 10.29
N ALA A 49 3.56 -6.56 10.16
CA ALA A 49 3.04 -7.12 8.92
C ALA A 49 3.17 -6.11 7.77
N ALA A 50 2.90 -4.84 8.02
CA ALA A 50 3.03 -3.81 7.00
C ALA A 50 4.47 -3.69 6.50
N ARG A 51 5.47 -3.72 7.41
CA ARG A 51 6.87 -3.67 7.01
C ARG A 51 7.29 -4.93 6.23
N ARG A 52 6.85 -6.09 6.70
CA ARG A 52 7.15 -7.37 6.04
C ARG A 52 6.58 -7.39 4.62
N GLU A 53 5.31 -7.03 4.47
CA GLU A 53 4.66 -7.03 3.16
C GLU A 53 5.32 -6.01 2.22
N LEU A 54 5.67 -4.83 2.72
CA LEU A 54 6.35 -3.84 1.92
C LEU A 54 7.68 -4.37 1.39
N PHE A 55 8.47 -5.01 2.25
CA PHE A 55 9.74 -5.60 1.85
C PHE A 55 9.54 -6.75 0.85
N GLU A 56 8.62 -7.68 1.14
CA GLU A 56 8.38 -8.85 0.27
C GLU A 56 7.92 -8.44 -1.13
N GLU A 57 7.02 -7.45 -1.23
CA GLU A 57 6.45 -7.07 -2.51
C GLU A 57 7.32 -6.08 -3.29
N SER A 58 7.92 -5.10 -2.60
CA SER A 58 8.64 -4.01 -3.27
C SER A 58 10.15 -4.08 -3.16
N GLY A 59 10.67 -4.85 -2.23
CA GLY A 59 12.10 -4.87 -1.92
C GLY A 59 12.55 -3.72 -1.04
N LEU A 60 11.64 -2.84 -0.63
CA LEU A 60 12.01 -1.71 0.22
C LEU A 60 12.24 -2.15 1.66
N ASP A 61 13.49 -2.06 2.09
CA ASP A 61 13.88 -2.30 3.48
C ASP A 61 14.25 -0.95 4.08
N THR A 62 13.29 -0.34 4.77
CA THR A 62 13.46 1.00 5.31
C THR A 62 13.18 1.01 6.81
N LYS A 63 13.92 1.88 7.52
CA LYS A 63 13.71 2.13 8.94
C LYS A 63 12.90 3.39 9.20
N GLN A 64 12.37 4.04 8.16
CA GLN A 64 11.50 5.18 8.34
C GLN A 64 10.27 4.79 9.18
N PRO A 65 9.79 5.70 10.04
CA PRO A 65 8.63 5.39 10.88
C PRO A 65 7.39 5.08 10.05
N LEU A 66 6.64 4.10 10.51
CA LEU A 66 5.28 3.84 10.01
C LEU A 66 4.29 4.56 10.92
N PHE A 67 3.42 5.35 10.32
CA PHE A 67 2.37 6.05 11.06
C PHE A 67 1.03 5.40 10.76
N PHE A 68 0.33 4.99 11.80
CA PHE A 68 -1.02 4.45 11.66
C PHE A 68 -1.96 5.58 11.22
N ILE A 69 -2.67 5.40 10.10
CA ILE A 69 -3.55 6.42 9.56
C ILE A 69 -5.02 6.02 9.54
N GLY A 70 -5.33 4.79 9.86
CA GLY A 70 -6.73 4.40 9.94
C GLY A 70 -6.97 2.91 9.88
N LYS A 71 -8.16 2.54 10.32
CA LYS A 71 -8.68 1.17 10.28
C LYS A 71 -10.02 1.22 9.57
N ASN A 72 -10.22 0.31 8.64
CA ASN A 72 -11.45 0.29 7.85
C ASN A 72 -11.99 -1.13 7.74
N THR A 73 -13.30 -1.28 8.00
CA THR A 73 -13.97 -2.58 7.96
C THR A 73 -14.86 -2.74 6.74
N ARG A 74 -14.84 -1.79 5.81
CA ARG A 74 -15.75 -1.74 4.66
C ARG A 74 -15.07 -1.95 3.32
N MET A 75 -13.74 -2.15 3.29
CA MET A 75 -13.05 -2.39 2.03
C MET A 75 -13.46 -3.70 1.39
N VAL A 76 -13.44 -4.76 2.18
CA VAL A 76 -13.87 -6.09 1.78
C VAL A 76 -14.65 -6.71 2.94
N CYS A 77 -15.78 -7.33 2.63
CA CYS A 77 -16.60 -8.00 3.65
C CYS A 77 -15.78 -9.07 4.38
N GLY A 78 -15.85 -9.06 5.71
CA GLY A 78 -15.12 -10.02 6.55
C GLY A 78 -13.65 -9.69 6.78
N GLN A 79 -13.21 -8.52 6.35
CA GLN A 79 -11.82 -8.08 6.52
C GLN A 79 -11.75 -6.77 7.28
N ILE A 80 -10.69 -6.63 8.09
CA ILE A 80 -10.31 -5.36 8.71
C ILE A 80 -9.00 -4.93 8.05
N TRP A 81 -8.99 -3.73 7.52
CA TRP A 81 -7.80 -3.17 6.87
C TRP A 81 -7.16 -2.13 7.76
N TYR A 82 -5.86 -2.28 8.02
CA TYR A 82 -5.03 -1.34 8.78
C TYR A 82 -4.15 -0.59 7.80
N PHE A 83 -4.25 0.74 7.80
CA PHE A 83 -3.48 1.60 6.89
C PHE A 83 -2.35 2.28 7.64
N TYR A 84 -1.18 2.23 7.05
CA TYR A 84 0.02 2.89 7.57
C TYR A 84 0.60 3.79 6.50
N HIS A 85 1.21 4.88 6.92
CA HIS A 85 1.87 5.84 6.04
C HIS A 85 3.36 5.90 6.37
N LEU A 86 4.18 5.92 5.33
CA LEU A 86 5.63 6.03 5.41
C LEU A 86 6.07 7.00 4.34
N ASP A 87 6.79 8.06 4.73
CA ASP A 87 7.36 9.02 3.78
C ASP A 87 8.82 8.66 3.52
N LEU A 88 9.23 8.66 2.27
CA LEU A 88 10.52 8.14 1.87
C LEU A 88 11.22 9.06 0.88
N LEU A 89 12.51 9.31 1.12
CA LEU A 89 13.37 9.89 0.10
C LEU A 89 13.79 8.78 -0.85
N CYS A 90 13.17 8.73 -2.03
CA CYS A 90 13.44 7.71 -3.00
C CYS A 90 13.70 8.34 -4.36
N THR A 91 14.88 8.07 -4.91
CA THR A 91 15.30 8.61 -6.21
C THR A 91 14.95 7.70 -7.37
N ARG A 92 14.60 6.44 -7.09
CA ARG A 92 14.20 5.53 -8.15
C ARG A 92 12.79 5.87 -8.62
N ASN A 93 12.61 6.06 -9.92
CA ASN A 93 11.30 6.41 -10.48
C ASN A 93 10.46 5.20 -10.83
N GLN A 94 11.09 4.07 -11.12
CA GLN A 94 10.41 2.80 -11.38
C GLN A 94 11.40 1.66 -11.22
N TRP A 95 10.89 0.51 -10.84
CA TRP A 95 11.69 -0.71 -10.73
C TRP A 95 10.79 -1.93 -10.76
N SER A 96 11.40 -3.07 -11.03
CA SER A 96 10.72 -4.37 -10.92
C SER A 96 11.19 -5.07 -9.66
N HIS A 97 10.28 -5.78 -9.01
CA HIS A 97 10.63 -6.64 -7.89
C HIS A 97 9.91 -7.98 -8.04
N PHE A 98 10.64 -9.06 -7.85
CA PHE A 98 10.11 -10.41 -7.90
C PHE A 98 9.58 -10.78 -6.51
N ALA A 99 8.26 -10.78 -6.36
CA ALA A 99 7.62 -11.14 -5.11
C ALA A 99 7.48 -12.67 -5.01
N PRO A 100 7.75 -13.28 -3.84
CA PRO A 100 7.68 -14.73 -3.69
C PRO A 100 6.25 -15.29 -3.69
N ASP A 101 5.24 -14.42 -3.52
CA ASP A 101 3.85 -14.85 -3.46
C ASP A 101 3.38 -15.49 -4.77
N ASP A 102 2.41 -16.40 -4.67
CA ASP A 102 1.77 -17.05 -5.81
C ASP A 102 2.75 -17.72 -6.79
N GLY A 103 3.83 -18.30 -6.24
CA GLY A 103 4.84 -18.98 -7.05
C GLY A 103 5.86 -18.05 -7.67
N GLY A 104 5.86 -16.79 -7.28
CA GLY A 104 6.78 -15.77 -7.76
C GLY A 104 6.23 -14.95 -8.90
N ILE A 105 6.06 -13.67 -8.67
CA ILE A 105 5.50 -12.74 -9.65
C ILE A 105 6.37 -11.50 -9.71
N GLU A 106 6.66 -11.04 -10.93
CA GLU A 106 7.38 -9.80 -11.13
C GLU A 106 6.39 -8.63 -11.09
N LEU A 107 6.59 -7.70 -10.14
CA LEU A 107 5.76 -6.52 -9.95
C LEU A 107 6.50 -5.29 -10.45
N GLN A 108 5.80 -4.44 -11.20
CA GLN A 108 6.37 -3.24 -11.82
C GLN A 108 5.99 -2.02 -10.96
N PHE A 109 6.93 -1.47 -10.20
CA PHE A 109 6.69 -0.35 -9.29
C PHE A 109 6.87 0.99 -9.98
N TYR A 110 6.01 1.94 -9.63
CA TYR A 110 6.06 3.32 -10.12
C TYR A 110 5.40 4.25 -9.11
N TRP A 111 5.47 5.54 -9.35
CA TRP A 111 4.90 6.56 -8.47
C TRP A 111 3.68 7.21 -9.12
N HIS A 112 2.59 7.24 -8.37
CA HIS A 112 1.32 7.82 -8.80
C HIS A 112 1.11 9.15 -8.08
N ALA A 113 0.78 10.22 -8.83
CA ALA A 113 0.50 11.53 -8.24
C ALA A 113 -0.74 11.44 -7.33
N LEU A 114 -0.56 11.75 -6.04
CA LEU A 114 -1.62 11.61 -5.05
C LEU A 114 -2.86 12.43 -5.36
N LEU A 115 -2.67 13.61 -5.96
CA LEU A 115 -3.77 14.54 -6.26
C LEU A 115 -4.53 14.21 -7.55
N THR A 116 -4.13 13.16 -8.25
CA THR A 116 -4.84 12.71 -9.46
C THR A 116 -5.82 11.60 -9.13
N PRO A 117 -6.83 11.36 -9.98
CA PRO A 117 -7.75 10.24 -9.78
C PRO A 117 -7.01 8.89 -9.78
N PRO A 118 -7.64 7.84 -9.22
CA PRO A 118 -7.07 6.49 -9.31
C PRO A 118 -6.77 6.12 -10.77
N PRO A 119 -5.66 5.37 -11.02
CA PRO A 119 -5.36 4.95 -12.39
C PRO A 119 -6.49 4.14 -13.01
N PRO A 120 -6.74 4.25 -14.34
CA PRO A 120 -7.84 3.51 -14.97
C PRO A 120 -7.76 1.99 -14.81
N ASP A 121 -6.55 1.43 -14.77
CA ASP A 121 -6.33 -0.02 -14.61
C ASP A 121 -6.38 -0.47 -13.15
N CYS A 122 -6.67 0.44 -12.24
CA CYS A 122 -6.82 0.17 -10.82
C CYS A 122 -8.23 -0.38 -10.60
N GLY A 123 -8.36 -1.57 -10.07
CA GLY A 123 -9.66 -2.15 -9.81
C GLY A 123 -10.47 -1.36 -8.78
N ALA A 124 -11.76 -1.66 -8.67
CA ALA A 124 -12.67 -0.95 -7.78
C ALA A 124 -12.19 -0.94 -6.32
N LEU A 125 -11.60 -2.03 -5.86
CA LEU A 125 -11.06 -2.11 -4.50
C LEU A 125 -10.00 -1.04 -4.26
N TYR A 126 -9.00 -0.94 -5.13
CA TYR A 126 -7.90 0.00 -4.94
C TYR A 126 -8.32 1.45 -5.16
N ALA A 127 -9.33 1.68 -6.01
CA ALA A 127 -9.95 3.00 -6.12
C ALA A 127 -10.58 3.41 -4.78
N ARG A 128 -11.29 2.49 -4.12
CA ARG A 128 -11.87 2.77 -2.79
C ARG A 128 -10.78 3.00 -1.74
N VAL A 129 -9.70 2.21 -1.80
CA VAL A 129 -8.55 2.37 -0.88
C VAL A 129 -7.96 3.77 -1.03
N LEU A 130 -7.71 4.21 -2.27
CA LEU A 130 -7.15 5.54 -2.53
C LEU A 130 -8.09 6.64 -2.05
N ASN A 131 -9.37 6.51 -2.31
CA ASN A 131 -10.35 7.51 -1.88
C ASN A 131 -10.46 7.59 -0.36
N TYR A 132 -10.31 6.47 0.33
CA TYR A 132 -10.28 6.45 1.79
C TYR A 132 -8.99 7.07 2.35
N ALA A 133 -7.85 6.71 1.79
CA ALA A 133 -6.54 7.10 2.35
C ALA A 133 -6.14 8.54 2.02
N ARG A 134 -6.60 9.07 0.87
CA ARG A 134 -6.15 10.39 0.39
C ARG A 134 -6.33 11.51 1.43
N PRO A 135 -7.49 11.67 2.08
CA PRO A 135 -7.63 12.75 3.07
C PRO A 135 -6.65 12.63 4.24
N GLN A 136 -6.41 11.41 4.73
CA GLN A 136 -5.46 11.18 5.81
C GLN A 136 -4.04 11.50 5.38
N LEU A 137 -3.67 11.12 4.15
CA LEU A 137 -2.35 11.40 3.61
C LEU A 137 -2.13 12.90 3.42
N LEU A 138 -3.14 13.62 2.89
CA LEU A 138 -3.04 15.06 2.71
C LEU A 138 -2.86 15.79 4.04
N THR A 139 -3.59 15.36 5.07
CA THR A 139 -3.43 15.92 6.41
C THR A 139 -2.02 15.72 6.93
N ARG A 140 -1.50 14.49 6.81
CA ARG A 140 -0.15 14.18 7.29
C ARG A 140 0.94 14.93 6.51
N LEU A 141 0.75 15.13 5.22
CA LEU A 141 1.69 15.85 4.37
C LEU A 141 1.51 17.37 4.43
N GLN A 142 0.51 17.84 5.19
CA GLN A 142 0.20 19.27 5.36
C GLN A 142 -0.12 19.98 4.04
N LEU A 143 -0.89 19.32 3.22
CA LEU A 143 -1.30 19.84 1.92
C LEU A 143 -2.78 20.21 1.88
#